data_f67ed370257afa786310ae64eb59a2b9
#
_entry.id   f67ed370257afa786310ae64eb59a2b9
#
_cell.length_a   1.000
_cell.length_b   1.000
_cell.length_c   1.000
_cell.angle_alpha   90.00
_cell.angle_beta   90.00
_cell.angle_gamma   90.00
#
_symmetry.space_group_name_H-M   'P 1'
#
loop_
_entity.id
_entity.type
_entity.pdbx_description
1 polymer ?
#
loop_
_entity_poly.entity_id
_entity_poly.type
_entity_poly.pdbx_seq_one_letter_code
_entity_poly.pdbx_strand_id
1 'polypeptide(L)'
;PTALTLAHNNDSYAQEIHHYFHRKSFRVYYSNDFIGVQLAGAMKNVIAIAVGVSDGLGFGANARAALITRGLKEMQKLGSAFSAKEKTFMGLTGLGDLLLTATDNQSRNRRFGLALGEGISSVDAINKIGQVVEGRFNAEQICSLGKKKQIELPICHIVSQIIAEKITATDAVNFLLDRPATYE
;
A
#
# COMPACT_ATOMS: atom_id res chain seq x y z
N PRO A 1 16.40 -14.15 -7.69
CA PRO A 1 17.02 -12.88 -7.31
C PRO A 1 16.04 -11.99 -6.57
N THR A 2 16.55 -11.29 -5.54
CA THR A 2 15.77 -10.37 -4.70
C THR A 2 16.41 -8.99 -4.75
N ALA A 3 15.59 -7.94 -4.70
CA ALA A 3 16.02 -6.57 -4.57
C ALA A 3 15.28 -5.89 -3.41
N LEU A 4 15.99 -5.05 -2.66
CA LEU A 4 15.41 -4.25 -1.59
C LEU A 4 16.02 -2.84 -1.57
N THR A 5 15.35 -1.93 -0.91
CA THR A 5 15.86 -0.58 -0.65
C THR A 5 16.22 -0.43 0.83
N LEU A 6 17.47 -0.06 1.09
CA LEU A 6 17.97 0.31 2.40
C LEU A 6 17.84 1.84 2.57
N ALA A 7 16.96 2.28 3.42
CA ALA A 7 16.84 3.69 3.78
C ALA A 7 17.77 4.02 4.94
N HIS A 8 18.48 5.14 4.84
CA HIS A 8 19.45 5.54 5.85
C HIS A 8 19.51 7.08 5.98
N ASN A 9 20.02 7.51 7.10
CA ASN A 9 20.38 8.91 7.40
C ASN A 9 21.90 9.13 7.58
N ASN A 10 22.70 8.09 7.31
CA ASN A 10 24.15 8.11 7.42
C ASN A 10 24.79 7.27 6.31
N ASP A 11 25.51 7.93 5.39
CA ASP A 11 26.07 7.29 4.19
C ASP A 11 27.17 6.26 4.53
N SER A 12 27.97 6.46 5.56
CA SER A 12 29.03 5.54 5.93
C SER A 12 28.48 4.19 6.42
N TYR A 13 27.45 4.20 7.25
CA TYR A 13 26.77 2.98 7.68
C TYR A 13 26.05 2.27 6.54
N ALA A 14 25.48 3.02 5.62
CA ALA A 14 24.82 2.43 4.45
C ALA A 14 25.79 1.66 3.58
N GLN A 15 26.98 2.20 3.32
CA GLN A 15 28.03 1.52 2.56
C GLN A 15 28.53 0.24 3.26
N GLU A 16 28.72 0.30 4.57
CA GLU A 16 29.10 -0.86 5.37
C GLU A 16 28.05 -1.98 5.29
N ILE A 17 26.79 -1.65 5.55
CA ILE A 17 25.67 -2.61 5.48
C ILE A 17 25.55 -3.21 4.06
N HIS A 18 25.72 -2.40 3.02
CA HIS A 18 25.72 -2.89 1.65
C HIS A 18 26.80 -3.93 1.43
N HIS A 19 28.00 -3.69 1.90
CA HIS A 19 29.12 -4.63 1.75
C HIS A 19 28.77 -6.01 2.33
N TYR A 20 28.04 -6.06 3.44
CA TYR A 20 27.65 -7.33 4.06
C TYR A 20 26.49 -8.03 3.34
N PHE A 21 25.52 -7.30 2.83
CA PHE A 21 24.27 -7.88 2.31
C PHE A 21 24.20 -7.98 0.78
N HIS A 22 24.86 -7.07 0.04
CA HIS A 22 24.79 -7.10 -1.42
C HIS A 22 25.47 -8.34 -1.99
N ARG A 23 24.74 -9.12 -2.78
CA ARG A 23 25.19 -10.33 -3.46
C ARG A 23 24.63 -10.37 -4.88
N LYS A 24 25.15 -11.27 -5.75
CA LYS A 24 24.69 -11.42 -7.14
C LYS A 24 23.18 -11.64 -7.25
N SER A 25 22.61 -12.42 -6.32
CA SER A 25 21.17 -12.74 -6.28
C SER A 25 20.37 -11.90 -5.28
N PHE A 26 21.03 -11.08 -4.47
CA PHE A 26 20.41 -10.22 -3.46
C PHE A 26 20.93 -8.79 -3.60
N ARG A 27 20.16 -7.93 -4.27
CA ARG A 27 20.58 -6.57 -4.58
C ARG A 27 20.04 -5.58 -3.56
N VAL A 28 20.94 -4.79 -2.99
CA VAL A 28 20.60 -3.72 -2.06
C VAL A 28 20.79 -2.38 -2.77
N TYR A 29 19.73 -1.59 -2.82
CA TYR A 29 19.74 -0.20 -3.28
C TYR A 29 19.69 0.75 -2.10
N TYR A 30 20.22 1.96 -2.26
CA TYR A 30 20.23 2.96 -1.20
C TYR A 30 19.18 4.04 -1.41
N SER A 31 18.65 4.55 -0.30
CA SER A 31 17.82 5.74 -0.30
C SER A 31 18.16 6.59 0.94
N ASN A 32 18.37 7.88 0.73
CA ASN A 32 18.43 8.86 1.82
C ASN A 32 17.05 9.51 2.08
N ASP A 33 15.99 8.93 1.56
CA ASP A 33 14.61 9.30 1.83
C ASP A 33 13.98 8.31 2.82
N PHE A 34 14.39 8.41 4.06
CA PHE A 34 13.95 7.53 5.12
C PHE A 34 12.42 7.55 5.32
N ILE A 35 11.84 8.75 5.24
CA ILE A 35 10.39 8.96 5.41
C ILE A 35 9.62 8.35 4.22
N GLY A 36 10.07 8.63 3.00
CA GLY A 36 9.40 8.11 1.80
C GLY A 36 9.39 6.58 1.75
N VAL A 37 10.52 5.94 2.11
CA VAL A 37 10.59 4.46 2.14
C VAL A 37 9.63 3.88 3.18
N GLN A 38 9.52 4.48 4.38
CA GLN A 38 8.59 4.01 5.42
C GLN A 38 7.13 4.20 5.01
N LEU A 39 6.76 5.37 4.48
CA LEU A 39 5.40 5.66 4.03
C LEU A 39 5.00 4.72 2.87
N ALA A 40 5.89 4.51 1.91
CA ALA A 40 5.65 3.57 0.82
C ALA A 40 5.39 2.15 1.33
N GLY A 41 6.25 1.65 2.23
CA GLY A 41 6.10 0.33 2.83
C GLY A 41 4.81 0.14 3.64
N ALA A 42 4.33 1.18 4.33
CA ALA A 42 3.07 1.12 5.07
C ALA A 42 1.85 1.19 4.12
N MET A 43 1.84 2.15 3.18
CA MET A 43 0.69 2.40 2.32
C MET A 43 0.47 1.31 1.27
N LYS A 44 1.53 0.68 0.73
CA LYS A 44 1.39 -0.42 -0.23
C LYS A 44 0.48 -1.54 0.27
N ASN A 45 0.57 -1.84 1.56
CA ASN A 45 -0.22 -2.88 2.20
C ASN A 45 -1.71 -2.53 2.23
N VAL A 46 -2.04 -1.26 2.48
CA VAL A 46 -3.42 -0.76 2.47
C VAL A 46 -3.99 -0.78 1.04
N ILE A 47 -3.20 -0.33 0.06
CA ILE A 47 -3.62 -0.33 -1.35
C ILE A 47 -3.79 -1.78 -1.86
N ALA A 48 -2.92 -2.70 -1.42
CA ALA A 48 -3.07 -4.12 -1.76
C ALA A 48 -4.38 -4.72 -1.22
N ILE A 49 -4.86 -4.28 -0.04
CA ILE A 49 -6.19 -4.65 0.47
C ILE A 49 -7.28 -4.10 -0.46
N ALA A 50 -7.20 -2.82 -0.88
CA ALA A 50 -8.17 -2.23 -1.81
C ALA A 50 -8.27 -3.01 -3.11
N VAL A 51 -7.12 -3.38 -3.70
CA VAL A 51 -7.04 -4.20 -4.91
C VAL A 51 -7.66 -5.59 -4.66
N GLY A 52 -7.34 -6.20 -3.52
CA GLY A 52 -7.95 -7.48 -3.14
C GLY A 52 -9.47 -7.40 -3.04
N VAL A 53 -10.03 -6.35 -2.40
CA VAL A 53 -11.48 -6.12 -2.32
C VAL A 53 -12.09 -6.01 -3.71
N SER A 54 -11.48 -5.24 -4.60
CA SER A 54 -11.91 -5.10 -6.00
C SER A 54 -11.93 -6.44 -6.74
N ASP A 55 -10.90 -7.26 -6.57
CA ASP A 55 -10.82 -8.59 -7.17
C ASP A 55 -11.89 -9.55 -6.58
N GLY A 56 -12.15 -9.47 -5.26
CA GLY A 56 -13.17 -10.27 -4.58
C GLY A 56 -14.61 -9.93 -5.02
N LEU A 57 -14.85 -8.69 -5.41
CA LEU A 57 -16.10 -8.24 -6.03
C LEU A 57 -16.22 -8.64 -7.52
N GLY A 58 -15.20 -9.28 -8.09
CA GLY A 58 -15.19 -9.71 -9.48
C GLY A 58 -14.76 -8.64 -10.50
N PHE A 59 -14.22 -7.52 -10.08
CA PHE A 59 -13.68 -6.50 -10.98
C PHE A 59 -12.37 -6.98 -11.63
N GLY A 60 -12.20 -6.62 -12.91
CA GLY A 60 -11.08 -7.10 -13.72
C GLY A 60 -9.80 -6.27 -13.61
N ALA A 61 -8.84 -6.60 -14.48
CA ALA A 61 -7.50 -6.02 -14.49
C ALA A 61 -7.49 -4.49 -14.65
N ASN A 62 -8.45 -3.91 -15.35
CA ASN A 62 -8.55 -2.46 -15.54
C ASN A 62 -8.84 -1.73 -14.22
N ALA A 63 -9.78 -2.24 -13.41
CA ALA A 63 -10.07 -1.70 -12.08
C ALA A 63 -8.85 -1.81 -11.16
N ARG A 64 -8.13 -2.93 -11.23
CA ARG A 64 -6.88 -3.14 -10.49
C ARG A 64 -5.82 -2.12 -10.88
N ALA A 65 -5.60 -1.88 -12.18
CA ALA A 65 -4.65 -0.88 -12.66
C ALA A 65 -5.03 0.53 -12.18
N ALA A 66 -6.30 0.90 -12.25
CA ALA A 66 -6.80 2.18 -11.78
C ALA A 66 -6.56 2.38 -10.27
N LEU A 67 -6.84 1.35 -9.44
CA LEU A 67 -6.61 1.40 -8.00
C LEU A 67 -5.12 1.54 -7.66
N ILE A 68 -4.25 0.82 -8.35
CA ILE A 68 -2.79 0.92 -8.15
C ILE A 68 -2.30 2.33 -8.50
N THR A 69 -2.71 2.87 -9.65
CA THR A 69 -2.31 4.22 -10.09
C THR A 69 -2.81 5.29 -9.12
N ARG A 70 -4.08 5.22 -8.71
CA ARG A 70 -4.64 6.17 -7.74
C ARG A 70 -4.04 6.02 -6.36
N GLY A 71 -3.79 4.80 -5.91
CA GLY A 71 -3.11 4.52 -4.66
C GLY A 71 -1.69 5.08 -4.63
N LEU A 72 -0.96 4.97 -5.73
CA LEU A 72 0.36 5.58 -5.87
C LEU A 72 0.29 7.11 -5.74
N LYS A 73 -0.74 7.74 -6.31
CA LYS A 73 -0.97 9.19 -6.11
C LYS A 73 -1.26 9.55 -4.65
N GLU A 74 -2.02 8.73 -3.92
CA GLU A 74 -2.21 8.94 -2.47
C GLU A 74 -0.89 8.82 -1.71
N MET A 75 -0.03 7.86 -2.07
CA MET A 75 1.31 7.72 -1.48
C MET A 75 2.15 8.99 -1.72
N GLN A 76 2.16 9.51 -2.95
CA GLN A 76 2.89 10.74 -3.30
C GLN A 76 2.35 11.95 -2.55
N LYS A 77 1.02 12.11 -2.47
CA LYS A 77 0.38 13.22 -1.73
C LYS A 77 0.76 13.22 -0.25
N LEU A 78 0.63 12.08 0.41
CA LEU A 78 1.00 11.96 1.81
C LEU A 78 2.51 12.16 1.99
N GLY A 79 3.31 11.55 1.12
CA GLY A 79 4.77 11.70 1.14
C GLY A 79 5.22 13.14 1.03
N SER A 80 4.64 13.90 0.10
CA SER A 80 4.93 15.33 -0.08
C SER A 80 4.67 16.13 1.20
N ALA A 81 3.58 15.85 1.91
CA ALA A 81 3.24 16.51 3.18
C ALA A 81 4.22 16.20 4.33
N PHE A 82 5.06 15.18 4.16
CA PHE A 82 6.16 14.81 5.07
C PHE A 82 7.54 15.05 4.47
N SER A 83 7.64 15.84 3.38
CA SER A 83 8.89 16.17 2.68
C SER A 83 9.62 14.94 2.13
N ALA A 84 8.91 13.86 1.86
CA ALA A 84 9.47 12.70 1.14
C ALA A 84 9.68 13.03 -0.34
N LYS A 85 10.62 12.35 -0.97
CA LYS A 85 10.99 12.59 -2.37
C LYS A 85 10.05 11.84 -3.31
N GLU A 86 9.48 12.53 -4.29
CA GLU A 86 8.56 11.94 -5.26
C GLU A 86 9.18 10.73 -5.98
N LYS A 87 10.45 10.82 -6.37
CA LYS A 87 11.18 9.72 -7.01
C LYS A 87 11.21 8.41 -6.20
N THR A 88 11.11 8.50 -4.87
CA THR A 88 11.07 7.31 -4.00
C THR A 88 9.81 6.47 -4.27
N PHE A 89 8.68 7.13 -4.49
CA PHE A 89 7.42 6.44 -4.77
C PHE A 89 7.36 5.85 -6.19
N MET A 90 8.12 6.39 -7.15
CA MET A 90 8.23 5.86 -8.51
C MET A 90 9.28 4.74 -8.65
N GLY A 91 10.07 4.50 -7.61
CA GLY A 91 11.13 3.50 -7.59
C GLY A 91 10.68 2.12 -7.07
N LEU A 92 11.69 1.29 -6.75
CA LEU A 92 11.51 -0.07 -6.27
C LEU A 92 10.64 -0.14 -5.00
N THR A 93 10.90 0.73 -4.02
CA THR A 93 10.19 0.74 -2.73
C THR A 93 8.76 1.28 -2.80
N GLY A 94 8.44 2.07 -3.82
CA GLY A 94 7.09 2.59 -4.08
C GLY A 94 6.36 1.72 -5.09
N LEU A 95 6.39 2.11 -6.37
CA LEU A 95 5.67 1.45 -7.45
C LEU A 95 6.04 -0.04 -7.58
N GLY A 96 7.32 -0.39 -7.49
CA GLY A 96 7.76 -1.79 -7.65
C GLY A 96 7.15 -2.71 -6.59
N ASP A 97 7.28 -2.35 -5.31
CA ASP A 97 6.79 -3.14 -4.19
C ASP A 97 5.25 -3.07 -4.06
N LEU A 98 4.64 -1.95 -4.47
CA LEU A 98 3.18 -1.84 -4.57
C LEU A 98 2.63 -2.81 -5.63
N LEU A 99 3.20 -2.84 -6.84
CA LEU A 99 2.79 -3.77 -7.90
C LEU A 99 2.90 -5.22 -7.43
N LEU A 100 4.05 -5.61 -6.87
CA LEU A 100 4.26 -6.95 -6.35
C LEU A 100 3.20 -7.29 -5.29
N THR A 101 3.03 -6.43 -4.29
CA THR A 101 2.14 -6.68 -3.16
C THR A 101 0.66 -6.71 -3.57
N ALA A 102 0.26 -5.89 -4.54
CA ALA A 102 -1.12 -5.79 -4.99
C ALA A 102 -1.53 -6.84 -6.03
N THR A 103 -0.57 -7.50 -6.69
CA THR A 103 -0.89 -8.46 -7.77
C THR A 103 -0.52 -9.91 -7.46
N ASP A 104 0.37 -10.15 -6.51
CA ASP A 104 0.79 -11.51 -6.14
C ASP A 104 -0.17 -12.15 -5.14
N ASN A 105 -0.57 -13.40 -5.41
CA ASN A 105 -1.45 -14.18 -4.52
C ASN A 105 -0.78 -14.63 -3.22
N GLN A 106 0.54 -14.51 -3.09
CA GLN A 106 1.23 -14.73 -1.83
C GLN A 106 1.06 -13.55 -0.85
N SER A 107 0.64 -12.38 -1.34
CA SER A 107 0.38 -11.20 -0.50
C SER A 107 -0.77 -11.45 0.47
N ARG A 108 -0.46 -11.47 1.77
CA ARG A 108 -1.46 -11.59 2.84
C ARG A 108 -2.47 -10.45 2.80
N ASN A 109 -1.99 -9.23 2.52
CA ASN A 109 -2.86 -8.05 2.44
C ASN A 109 -3.84 -8.16 1.26
N ARG A 110 -3.37 -8.60 0.08
CA ARG A 110 -4.24 -8.83 -1.07
C ARG A 110 -5.26 -9.94 -0.79
N ARG A 111 -4.84 -11.07 -0.22
CA ARG A 111 -5.75 -12.18 0.15
C ARG A 111 -6.79 -11.76 1.18
N PHE A 112 -6.41 -10.93 2.14
CA PHE A 112 -7.34 -10.36 3.11
C PHE A 112 -8.39 -9.50 2.43
N GLY A 113 -7.97 -8.59 1.55
CA GLY A 113 -8.89 -7.79 0.75
C GLY A 113 -9.83 -8.63 -0.11
N LEU A 114 -9.30 -9.68 -0.77
CA LEU A 114 -10.10 -10.61 -1.56
C LEU A 114 -11.25 -11.22 -0.73
N ALA A 115 -10.93 -11.73 0.45
CA ALA A 115 -11.93 -12.30 1.36
C ALA A 115 -12.99 -11.27 1.79
N LEU A 116 -12.60 -10.02 2.08
CA LEU A 116 -13.55 -8.94 2.40
C LEU A 116 -14.46 -8.62 1.19
N GLY A 117 -13.90 -8.63 -0.03
CA GLY A 117 -14.67 -8.44 -1.26
C GLY A 117 -15.66 -9.57 -1.54
N GLU A 118 -15.34 -10.80 -1.14
CA GLU A 118 -16.23 -11.96 -1.17
C GLU A 118 -17.29 -11.96 -0.06
N GLY A 119 -17.32 -10.93 0.81
CA GLY A 119 -18.27 -10.79 1.90
C GLY A 119 -17.90 -11.54 3.19
N ILE A 120 -16.68 -12.04 3.29
CA ILE A 120 -16.16 -12.68 4.53
C ILE A 120 -15.86 -11.59 5.56
N SER A 121 -16.24 -11.80 6.83
CA SER A 121 -15.96 -10.86 7.91
C SER A 121 -14.45 -10.63 8.10
N SER A 122 -14.08 -9.45 8.63
CA SER A 122 -12.67 -9.13 8.92
C SER A 122 -12.03 -10.16 9.86
N VAL A 123 -12.78 -10.63 10.86
CA VAL A 123 -12.32 -11.64 11.82
C VAL A 123 -12.06 -12.99 11.15
N ASP A 124 -13.02 -13.47 10.36
CA ASP A 124 -12.90 -14.78 9.69
C ASP A 124 -11.82 -14.77 8.63
N ALA A 125 -11.67 -13.67 7.90
CA ALA A 125 -10.60 -13.49 6.91
C ALA A 125 -9.21 -13.57 7.56
N ILE A 126 -9.03 -12.94 8.73
CA ILE A 126 -7.77 -13.02 9.50
C ILE A 126 -7.51 -14.45 9.96
N ASN A 127 -8.53 -15.12 10.53
CA ASN A 127 -8.41 -16.50 10.99
C ASN A 127 -8.03 -17.44 9.85
N LYS A 128 -8.61 -17.26 8.66
CA LYS A 128 -8.30 -18.05 7.45
C LYS A 128 -6.87 -17.84 6.96
N ILE A 129 -6.33 -16.63 7.10
CA ILE A 129 -4.94 -16.32 6.72
C ILE A 129 -3.95 -16.89 7.72
N GLY A 130 -4.29 -16.93 9.02
CA GLY A 130 -3.45 -17.49 10.09
C GLY A 130 -2.14 -16.74 10.36
N GLN A 131 -1.99 -15.55 9.82
CA GLN A 131 -0.79 -14.71 9.92
C GLN A 131 -1.17 -13.23 10.04
N VAL A 132 -0.24 -12.42 10.53
CA VAL A 132 -0.46 -10.97 10.67
C VAL A 132 -0.69 -10.31 9.30
N VAL A 133 -1.76 -9.54 9.21
CA VAL A 133 -2.12 -8.68 8.07
C VAL A 133 -1.77 -7.24 8.43
N GLU A 134 -0.60 -6.78 8.00
CA GLU A 134 -0.06 -5.47 8.39
C GLU A 134 -0.93 -4.30 7.93
N GLY A 135 -1.49 -4.40 6.72
CA GLY A 135 -2.35 -3.37 6.13
C GLY A 135 -3.58 -3.04 6.97
N ARG A 136 -4.07 -3.98 7.80
CA ARG A 136 -5.17 -3.76 8.72
C ARG A 136 -4.85 -2.65 9.74
N PHE A 137 -3.67 -2.71 10.33
CA PHE A 137 -3.23 -1.69 11.29
C PHE A 137 -2.77 -0.41 10.59
N ASN A 138 -2.11 -0.55 9.45
CA ASN A 138 -1.62 0.57 8.67
C ASN A 138 -2.76 1.46 8.16
N ALA A 139 -3.93 0.91 7.81
CA ALA A 139 -5.05 1.67 7.29
C ALA A 139 -5.50 2.78 8.25
N GLU A 140 -5.66 2.48 9.53
CA GLU A 140 -6.03 3.45 10.56
C GLU A 140 -4.94 4.51 10.77
N GLN A 141 -3.68 4.07 10.86
CA GLN A 141 -2.54 4.95 11.07
C GLN A 141 -2.34 5.93 9.91
N ILE A 142 -2.45 5.46 8.67
CA ILE A 142 -2.35 6.28 7.46
C ILE A 142 -3.50 7.30 7.40
N CYS A 143 -4.72 6.91 7.72
CA CYS A 143 -5.85 7.83 7.81
C CYS A 143 -5.63 8.91 8.87
N SER A 144 -5.09 8.54 10.04
CA SER A 144 -4.73 9.48 11.11
C SER A 144 -3.65 10.48 10.65
N LEU A 145 -2.61 10.00 9.95
CA LEU A 145 -1.57 10.88 9.38
C LEU A 145 -2.15 11.83 8.32
N GLY A 146 -3.01 11.32 7.42
CA GLY A 146 -3.70 12.14 6.43
C GLY A 146 -4.52 13.25 7.06
N LYS A 147 -5.33 12.92 8.08
CA LYS A 147 -6.13 13.89 8.84
C LYS A 147 -5.25 14.97 9.51
N LYS A 148 -4.15 14.56 10.13
CA LYS A 148 -3.17 15.45 10.79
C LYS A 148 -2.53 16.45 9.83
N LYS A 149 -2.36 16.05 8.58
CA LYS A 149 -1.76 16.86 7.51
C LYS A 149 -2.79 17.51 6.59
N GLN A 150 -4.08 17.31 6.84
CA GLN A 150 -5.20 17.79 6.02
C GLN A 150 -5.11 17.28 4.56
N ILE A 151 -4.67 16.03 4.40
CA ILE A 151 -4.54 15.33 3.12
C ILE A 151 -5.67 14.31 2.99
N GLU A 152 -6.44 14.43 1.93
CA GLU A 152 -7.43 13.41 1.59
C GLU A 152 -6.77 12.18 0.97
N LEU A 153 -7.09 11.02 1.55
CA LEU A 153 -6.64 9.70 1.13
C LEU A 153 -7.86 8.78 0.93
N PRO A 154 -8.62 8.98 -0.16
CA PRO A 154 -9.91 8.30 -0.36
C PRO A 154 -9.83 6.77 -0.31
N ILE A 155 -8.84 6.17 -0.99
CA ILE A 155 -8.69 4.72 -1.03
C ILE A 155 -8.34 4.20 0.37
N CYS A 156 -7.35 4.80 1.03
CA CYS A 156 -6.96 4.40 2.38
C CYS A 156 -8.10 4.56 3.38
N HIS A 157 -8.89 5.64 3.25
CA HIS A 157 -10.06 5.87 4.12
C HIS A 157 -11.12 4.79 3.92
N ILE A 158 -11.50 4.48 2.69
CA ILE A 158 -12.50 3.46 2.37
C ILE A 158 -12.04 2.08 2.85
N VAL A 159 -10.78 1.71 2.64
CA VAL A 159 -10.22 0.46 3.17
C VAL A 159 -10.36 0.40 4.70
N SER A 160 -10.05 1.49 5.40
CA SER A 160 -10.24 1.57 6.86
C SER A 160 -11.69 1.35 7.28
N GLN A 161 -12.67 1.90 6.53
CA GLN A 161 -14.10 1.72 6.82
C GLN A 161 -14.56 0.27 6.58
N ILE A 162 -14.10 -0.38 5.50
CA ILE A 162 -14.39 -1.80 5.22
C ILE A 162 -13.83 -2.69 6.32
N ILE A 163 -12.56 -2.49 6.70
CA ILE A 163 -11.91 -3.27 7.75
C ILE A 163 -12.64 -3.15 9.09
N ALA A 164 -13.14 -1.96 9.40
CA ALA A 164 -13.93 -1.67 10.59
C ALA A 164 -15.42 -2.09 10.48
N GLU A 165 -15.80 -2.73 9.37
CA GLU A 165 -17.16 -3.19 9.07
C GLU A 165 -18.24 -2.08 9.14
N LYS A 166 -17.83 -0.82 8.88
CA LYS A 166 -18.72 0.34 8.86
C LYS A 166 -19.43 0.52 7.52
N ILE A 167 -18.85 0.02 6.45
CA ILE A 167 -19.42 -0.03 5.10
C ILE A 167 -19.12 -1.40 4.49
N THR A 168 -19.99 -1.84 3.55
CA THR A 168 -19.73 -3.06 2.79
C THR A 168 -18.71 -2.81 1.65
N ALA A 169 -18.12 -3.87 1.13
CA ALA A 169 -17.25 -3.78 -0.05
C ALA A 169 -18.00 -3.19 -1.27
N THR A 170 -19.29 -3.52 -1.43
CA THR A 170 -20.13 -2.99 -2.51
C THR A 170 -20.39 -1.48 -2.35
N ASP A 171 -20.70 -1.01 -1.14
CA ASP A 171 -20.87 0.43 -0.89
C ASP A 171 -19.60 1.21 -1.18
N ALA A 172 -18.44 0.63 -0.86
CA ALA A 172 -17.14 1.24 -1.11
C ALA A 172 -16.91 1.55 -2.59
N VAL A 173 -17.37 0.69 -3.50
CA VAL A 173 -17.27 0.93 -4.95
C VAL A 173 -18.10 2.14 -5.35
N ASN A 174 -19.33 2.24 -4.87
CA ASN A 174 -20.20 3.38 -5.17
C ASN A 174 -19.55 4.69 -4.71
N PHE A 175 -18.99 4.72 -3.50
CA PHE A 175 -18.26 5.90 -3.00
C PHE A 175 -17.08 6.32 -3.87
N LEU A 176 -16.37 5.36 -4.49
CA LEU A 176 -15.24 5.67 -5.36
C LEU A 176 -15.69 6.12 -6.76
N LEU A 177 -16.78 5.55 -7.28
CA LEU A 177 -17.34 5.88 -8.59
C LEU A 177 -18.06 7.22 -8.60
N ASP A 178 -18.72 7.59 -7.51
CA ASP A 178 -19.45 8.86 -7.37
C ASP A 178 -18.53 10.09 -7.26
N ARG A 179 -17.22 9.90 -7.17
CA ARG A 179 -16.28 11.01 -7.13
C ARG A 179 -16.19 11.70 -8.50
N PRO A 180 -16.19 13.05 -8.52
CA PRO A 180 -16.07 13.78 -9.77
C PRO A 180 -14.77 13.43 -10.50
N ALA A 181 -14.84 13.38 -11.83
CA ALA A 181 -13.65 13.22 -12.65
C ALA A 181 -12.68 14.37 -12.41
N THR A 182 -11.41 14.07 -12.27
CA THR A 182 -10.33 15.06 -12.11
C THR A 182 -9.29 14.87 -13.19
N TYR A 183 -8.55 15.93 -13.52
CA TYR A 183 -7.39 15.81 -14.40
C TYR A 183 -6.34 14.87 -13.80
N GLU A 184 -5.68 14.09 -14.67
CA GLU A 184 -4.55 13.24 -14.28
C GLU A 184 -3.25 14.02 -14.09
#